data_0dc21c154648c4a8486afb72a309413d
#
_entry.id   0dc21c154648c4a8486afb72a309413d
#
_cell.length_a   1.000
_cell.length_b   1.000
_cell.length_c   1.000
_cell.angle_alpha   90.00
_cell.angle_beta   90.00
_cell.angle_gamma   90.00
#
_symmetry.space_group_name_H-M   'P 1'
#
loop_
_entity.id
_entity.type
_entity.pdbx_description
1 polymer ?
#
loop_
_entity_poly.entity_id
_entity_poly.type
_entity_poly.pdbx_seq_one_letter_code
_entity_poly.pdbx_strand_id
1 'polypeptide(L)'
;MSRLQVAEAPGTVLVVEDDEEQRHLVRESLGTRGWTVREAANGRLALDAIAAELPDVILLDLMMPEMDGFELVAALQANTAWRDIPVIVVTSLDLTAEDRRRLSGGVEEILSKNAFVPKELMARVAALLSTAKTDRK
;
A
#
# COMPACT_ATOMS: atom_id res chain seq x y z
N MET A 1 -30.01 -2.89 -8.61
CA MET A 1 -29.64 -2.66 -8.09
C MET A 1 -28.78 -2.41 -7.25
N SER A 2 -28.74 -2.20 -6.54
CA SER A 2 -27.80 -1.62 -5.67
C SER A 2 -26.97 -2.56 -4.87
N ARG A 3 -27.40 -3.69 -4.64
CA ARG A 3 -26.56 -4.62 -3.90
C ARG A 3 -25.31 -4.95 -4.65
N LEU A 4 -25.25 -4.64 -5.89
CA LEU A 4 -24.03 -4.79 -6.63
C LEU A 4 -22.94 -3.89 -6.07
N GLN A 5 -23.32 -2.74 -5.56
CA GLN A 5 -22.37 -1.86 -4.94
C GLN A 5 -21.71 -2.51 -3.74
N VAL A 6 -22.47 -3.27 -3.00
CA VAL A 6 -21.89 -3.96 -1.85
C VAL A 6 -20.80 -4.92 -2.30
N ALA A 7 -21.06 -5.65 -3.37
CA ALA A 7 -20.08 -6.61 -3.88
C ALA A 7 -18.83 -5.90 -4.40
N GLU A 8 -18.97 -4.64 -4.78
CA GLU A 8 -17.85 -3.88 -5.33
C GLU A 8 -17.22 -2.95 -4.32
N ALA A 9 -17.66 -3.03 -3.07
CA ALA A 9 -17.09 -2.17 -2.05
C ALA A 9 -15.59 -2.41 -1.95
N PRO A 10 -14.81 -1.36 -1.69
CA PRO A 10 -13.41 -1.54 -1.43
C PRO A 10 -13.19 -2.44 -0.23
N GLY A 11 -12.05 -3.03 -0.15
CA GLY A 11 -11.74 -3.92 0.96
C GLY A 11 -10.93 -3.23 2.02
N THR A 12 -9.95 -3.95 2.53
CA THR A 12 -9.06 -3.47 3.57
C THR A 12 -7.70 -3.14 2.96
N VAL A 13 -7.21 -1.94 3.27
CA VAL A 13 -5.88 -1.52 2.85
C VAL A 13 -5.03 -1.31 4.09
N LEU A 14 -3.80 -1.82 4.05
CA LEU A 14 -2.83 -1.57 5.11
C LEU A 14 -1.92 -0.44 4.63
N VAL A 15 -1.93 0.67 5.35
CA VAL A 15 -1.10 1.83 5.01
C VAL A 15 0.14 1.79 5.88
N VAL A 16 1.30 1.67 5.24
CA VAL A 16 2.58 1.57 5.94
C VAL A 16 3.34 2.87 5.68
N GLU A 17 3.41 3.72 6.69
CA GLU A 17 3.95 5.07 6.59
C GLU A 17 4.35 5.52 7.98
N ASP A 18 5.59 5.95 8.17
CA ASP A 18 6.06 6.34 9.49
C ASP A 18 5.59 7.73 9.91
N ASP A 19 5.32 8.62 8.95
CA ASP A 19 4.86 9.97 9.25
C ASP A 19 3.39 9.93 9.63
N GLU A 20 3.10 10.25 10.89
CA GLU A 20 1.73 10.16 11.39
C GLU A 20 0.77 11.09 10.66
N GLU A 21 1.24 12.28 10.32
CA GLU A 21 0.41 13.25 9.62
C GLU A 21 0.04 12.76 8.23
N GLN A 22 1.01 12.21 7.51
CA GLN A 22 0.73 11.65 6.19
C GLN A 22 -0.16 10.44 6.28
N ARG A 23 0.07 9.60 7.28
CA ARG A 23 -0.74 8.41 7.48
C ARG A 23 -2.19 8.80 7.74
N HIS A 24 -2.39 9.87 8.52
CA HIS A 24 -3.72 10.38 8.82
C HIS A 24 -4.43 10.87 7.56
N LEU A 25 -3.71 11.63 6.72
CA LEU A 25 -4.29 12.15 5.48
C LEU A 25 -4.72 11.01 4.56
N VAL A 26 -3.88 9.99 4.45
CA VAL A 26 -4.20 8.85 3.62
C VAL A 26 -5.42 8.11 4.17
N ARG A 27 -5.46 7.92 5.48
CA ARG A 27 -6.58 7.25 6.12
C ARG A 27 -7.89 7.98 5.86
N GLU A 28 -7.87 9.31 6.01
CA GLU A 28 -9.07 10.09 5.77
C GLU A 28 -9.52 9.99 4.32
N SER A 29 -8.59 10.13 3.41
CA SER A 29 -8.92 10.13 1.99
C SER A 29 -9.46 8.77 1.55
N LEU A 30 -8.82 7.70 1.95
CA LEU A 30 -9.27 6.37 1.54
C LEU A 30 -10.53 5.96 2.28
N GLY A 31 -10.67 6.38 3.55
CA GLY A 31 -11.87 6.08 4.31
C GLY A 31 -13.11 6.68 3.70
N THR A 32 -13.02 7.91 3.18
CA THR A 32 -14.17 8.55 2.55
C THR A 32 -14.53 7.86 1.25
N ARG A 33 -13.62 7.08 0.69
CA ARG A 33 -13.89 6.30 -0.52
C ARG A 33 -14.35 4.88 -0.21
N GLY A 34 -14.57 4.57 1.06
CA GLY A 34 -15.14 3.30 1.45
C GLY A 34 -14.14 2.25 1.89
N TRP A 35 -12.84 2.55 1.89
CA TRP A 35 -11.83 1.58 2.32
C TRP A 35 -11.80 1.44 3.83
N THR A 36 -11.60 0.22 4.30
CA THR A 36 -11.26 -0.01 5.69
C THR A 36 -9.76 0.13 5.79
N VAL A 37 -9.30 1.12 6.54
CA VAL A 37 -7.87 1.45 6.59
C VAL A 37 -7.26 0.95 7.89
N ARG A 38 -6.21 0.15 7.76
CA ARG A 38 -5.38 -0.25 8.89
C ARG A 38 -4.03 0.43 8.71
N GLU A 39 -3.31 0.63 9.79
CA GLU A 39 -2.10 1.44 9.75
C GLU A 39 -0.93 0.73 10.42
N ALA A 40 0.26 0.99 9.89
CA ALA A 40 1.50 0.53 10.50
C ALA A 40 2.54 1.62 10.31
N ALA A 41 3.28 1.92 11.35
CA ALA A 41 4.25 3.00 11.32
C ALA A 41 5.62 2.57 10.79
N ASN A 42 5.85 1.28 10.62
CA ASN A 42 7.10 0.78 10.05
C ASN A 42 6.88 -0.63 9.56
N GLY A 43 7.92 -1.20 8.93
CA GLY A 43 7.83 -2.52 8.34
C GLY A 43 7.57 -3.62 9.36
N ARG A 44 8.13 -3.49 10.55
CA ARG A 44 7.94 -4.49 11.57
C ARG A 44 6.49 -4.54 12.03
N LEU A 45 5.92 -3.37 12.30
CA LEU A 45 4.51 -3.30 12.68
C LEU A 45 3.61 -3.76 11.54
N ALA A 46 4.04 -3.52 10.30
CA ALA A 46 3.29 -4.00 9.15
C ALA A 46 3.22 -5.52 9.13
N LEU A 47 4.35 -6.18 9.40
CA LEU A 47 4.35 -7.64 9.44
C LEU A 47 3.43 -8.18 10.53
N ASP A 48 3.44 -7.52 11.70
CA ASP A 48 2.54 -7.92 12.77
C ASP A 48 1.08 -7.74 12.35
N ALA A 49 0.77 -6.65 11.68
CA ALA A 49 -0.59 -6.40 11.22
C ALA A 49 -1.05 -7.42 10.19
N ILE A 50 -0.15 -7.79 9.28
CA ILE A 50 -0.47 -8.77 8.25
C ILE A 50 -0.70 -10.14 8.86
N ALA A 51 0.12 -10.49 9.85
CA ALA A 51 -0.03 -11.77 10.52
C ALA A 51 -1.35 -11.86 11.29
N ALA A 52 -1.82 -10.73 11.80
CA ALA A 52 -3.10 -10.70 12.52
C ALA A 52 -4.28 -10.84 11.57
N GLU A 53 -4.20 -10.18 10.41
CA GLU A 53 -5.28 -10.24 9.42
C GLU A 53 -4.73 -9.78 8.08
N LEU A 54 -4.91 -10.59 7.05
CA LEU A 54 -4.41 -10.26 5.72
C LEU A 54 -5.19 -9.10 5.13
N PRO A 55 -4.49 -8.06 4.67
CA PRO A 55 -5.17 -6.98 3.95
C PRO A 55 -5.40 -7.38 2.49
N ASP A 56 -6.28 -6.66 1.82
CA ASP A 56 -6.50 -6.88 0.39
C ASP A 56 -5.40 -6.26 -0.44
N VAL A 57 -4.81 -5.18 0.07
CA VAL A 57 -3.74 -4.48 -0.64
C VAL A 57 -2.92 -3.69 0.38
N ILE A 58 -1.66 -3.43 0.06
CA ILE A 58 -0.76 -2.68 0.92
C ILE A 58 -0.33 -1.40 0.19
N LEU A 59 -0.42 -0.28 0.89
CA LEU A 59 0.09 0.99 0.40
C LEU A 59 1.33 1.31 1.22
N LEU A 60 2.48 1.44 0.58
CA LEU A 60 3.77 1.41 1.25
C LEU A 60 4.66 2.58 0.89
N ASP A 61 5.20 3.26 1.89
CA ASP A 61 6.29 4.20 1.71
C ASP A 61 7.60 3.47 1.98
N LEU A 62 8.59 3.71 1.15
CA LEU A 62 9.88 3.02 1.27
C LEU A 62 10.77 3.60 2.36
N MET A 63 10.58 4.86 2.71
CA MET A 63 11.45 5.55 3.66
C MET A 63 10.90 5.47 5.07
N MET A 64 11.35 4.48 5.82
CA MET A 64 10.89 4.29 7.18
C MET A 64 12.06 3.83 8.06
N PRO A 65 12.00 4.16 9.37
CA PRO A 65 13.02 3.65 10.30
C PRO A 65 12.79 2.18 10.59
N GLU A 66 13.77 1.56 11.21
CA GLU A 66 13.79 0.16 11.60
C GLU A 66 13.76 -0.75 10.39
N MET A 67 12.60 -1.21 9.99
CA MET A 67 12.50 -2.02 8.77
C MET A 67 11.93 -1.15 7.66
N ASP A 68 12.75 -0.81 6.67
CA ASP A 68 12.29 0.05 5.59
C ASP A 68 11.43 -0.73 4.58
N GLY A 69 10.91 0.00 3.59
CA GLY A 69 10.00 -0.61 2.64
C GLY A 69 10.62 -1.68 1.77
N PHE A 70 11.91 -1.55 1.44
CA PHE A 70 12.59 -2.58 0.65
C PHE A 70 12.66 -3.89 1.42
N GLU A 71 12.97 -3.79 2.70
CA GLU A 71 13.04 -4.97 3.56
C GLU A 71 11.66 -5.61 3.72
N LEU A 72 10.64 -4.78 3.82
CA LEU A 72 9.27 -5.29 3.93
C LEU A 72 8.87 -6.05 2.68
N VAL A 73 9.14 -5.50 1.50
CA VAL A 73 8.82 -6.17 0.24
C VAL A 73 9.53 -7.52 0.17
N ALA A 74 10.81 -7.55 0.56
CA ALA A 74 11.57 -8.79 0.55
C ALA A 74 10.96 -9.82 1.49
N ALA A 75 10.54 -9.38 2.67
CA ALA A 75 9.92 -10.28 3.64
C ALA A 75 8.61 -10.85 3.12
N LEU A 76 7.81 -10.02 2.45
CA LEU A 76 6.55 -10.48 1.87
C LEU A 76 6.80 -11.51 0.77
N GLN A 77 7.77 -11.25 -0.08
CA GLN A 77 8.08 -12.17 -1.17
C GLN A 77 8.61 -13.50 -0.67
N ALA A 78 9.26 -13.50 0.47
CA ALA A 78 9.79 -14.73 1.05
C ALA A 78 8.72 -15.58 1.73
N ASN A 79 7.53 -15.03 1.94
CA ASN A 79 6.46 -15.73 2.64
C ASN A 79 5.38 -16.19 1.65
N THR A 80 5.21 -17.50 1.51
CA THR A 80 4.28 -18.03 0.52
C THR A 80 2.84 -17.63 0.78
N ALA A 81 2.49 -17.34 2.04
CA ALA A 81 1.12 -16.93 2.36
C ALA A 81 0.88 -15.45 2.04
N TRP A 82 1.93 -14.66 1.91
CA TRP A 82 1.81 -13.20 1.78
C TRP A 82 2.29 -12.64 0.45
N ARG A 83 3.02 -13.44 -0.31
CA ARG A 83 3.67 -12.92 -1.53
C ARG A 83 2.70 -12.42 -2.58
N ASP A 84 1.46 -12.88 -2.53
CA ASP A 84 0.47 -12.49 -3.53
C ASP A 84 -0.34 -11.26 -3.14
N ILE A 85 -0.11 -10.71 -1.94
CA ILE A 85 -0.78 -9.47 -1.54
C ILE A 85 -0.22 -8.35 -2.41
N PRO A 86 -1.07 -7.64 -3.17
CA PRO A 86 -0.55 -6.56 -4.02
C PRO A 86 -0.02 -5.40 -3.19
N VAL A 87 1.09 -4.83 -3.63
CA VAL A 87 1.74 -3.71 -2.94
C VAL A 87 1.85 -2.54 -3.92
N ILE A 88 1.35 -1.39 -3.49
CA ILE A 88 1.48 -0.14 -4.24
C ILE A 88 2.46 0.73 -3.45
N VAL A 89 3.52 1.16 -4.09
CA VAL A 89 4.53 1.99 -3.45
C VAL A 89 4.26 3.46 -3.76
N VAL A 90 4.25 4.30 -2.72
CA VAL A 90 4.12 5.74 -2.89
C VAL A 90 5.26 6.36 -2.07
N THR A 91 6.22 6.96 -2.74
CA THR A 91 7.42 7.43 -2.05
C THR A 91 7.93 8.73 -2.65
N SER A 92 8.61 9.53 -1.83
CA SER A 92 9.31 10.72 -2.31
C SER A 92 10.77 10.40 -2.67
N LEU A 93 11.19 9.17 -2.47
CA LEU A 93 12.56 8.75 -2.77
C LEU A 93 12.78 8.67 -4.27
N ASP A 94 13.93 9.19 -4.73
CA ASP A 94 14.33 9.02 -6.13
C ASP A 94 14.93 7.63 -6.29
N LEU A 95 14.23 6.79 -7.03
CA LEU A 95 14.65 5.41 -7.16
C LEU A 95 15.64 5.22 -8.29
N THR A 96 16.76 4.56 -7.97
CA THR A 96 17.74 4.17 -8.97
C THR A 96 17.27 2.92 -9.69
N ALA A 97 17.98 2.54 -10.75
CA ALA A 97 17.68 1.29 -11.44
C ALA A 97 17.85 0.11 -10.50
N GLU A 98 18.82 0.19 -9.60
CA GLU A 98 19.04 -0.85 -8.60
C GLU A 98 17.86 -0.96 -7.65
N ASP A 99 17.36 0.19 -7.18
CA ASP A 99 16.21 0.22 -6.28
C ASP A 99 15.00 -0.43 -6.94
N ARG A 100 14.76 -0.08 -8.20
CA ARG A 100 13.61 -0.65 -8.91
C ARG A 100 13.77 -2.14 -9.11
N ARG A 101 15.00 -2.59 -9.30
CA ARG A 101 15.26 -4.03 -9.44
C ARG A 101 14.96 -4.76 -8.15
N ARG A 102 15.30 -4.16 -7.01
CA ARG A 102 14.98 -4.76 -5.70
C ARG A 102 13.47 -4.93 -5.49
N LEU A 103 12.68 -4.07 -6.09
CA LEU A 103 11.22 -4.12 -5.93
C LEU A 103 10.56 -4.98 -6.99
N SER A 104 11.30 -5.34 -8.03
CA SER A 104 10.73 -6.06 -9.16
C SER A 104 10.12 -7.39 -8.72
N GLY A 105 8.92 -7.65 -9.18
CA GLY A 105 8.22 -8.89 -8.87
C GLY A 105 7.46 -8.86 -7.55
N GLY A 106 7.68 -7.81 -6.73
CA GLY A 106 7.01 -7.72 -5.44
C GLY A 106 6.07 -6.54 -5.31
N VAL A 107 6.02 -5.68 -6.33
CA VAL A 107 5.27 -4.43 -6.27
C VAL A 107 4.45 -4.28 -7.54
N GLU A 108 3.18 -3.89 -7.39
CA GLU A 108 2.29 -3.69 -8.54
C GLU A 108 2.59 -2.38 -9.26
N GLU A 109 2.86 -1.33 -8.49
CA GLU A 109 3.03 0.00 -9.06
C GLU A 109 3.85 0.85 -8.12
N ILE A 110 4.58 1.80 -8.68
CA ILE A 110 5.39 2.75 -7.90
C ILE A 110 4.98 4.14 -8.31
N LEU A 111 4.55 4.96 -7.34
CA LEU A 111 4.19 6.34 -7.56
C LEU A 111 5.15 7.26 -6.82
N SER A 112 5.60 8.33 -7.49
CA SER A 112 6.42 9.33 -6.83
C SER A 112 5.51 10.39 -6.22
N LYS A 113 5.70 10.66 -4.92
CA LYS A 113 4.94 11.72 -4.26
C LYS A 113 5.19 13.08 -4.90
N ASN A 114 6.34 13.23 -5.53
CA ASN A 114 6.72 14.51 -6.12
C ASN A 114 6.13 14.76 -7.50
N ALA A 115 5.51 13.75 -8.09
CA ALA A 115 4.97 13.86 -9.44
C ALA A 115 3.53 14.40 -9.45
N PHE A 116 2.90 14.50 -8.30
CA PHE A 116 1.49 14.89 -8.21
C PHE A 116 1.26 15.88 -7.09
N VAL A 117 0.25 16.74 -7.23
CA VAL A 117 -0.23 17.48 -6.06
C VAL A 117 -1.01 16.47 -5.19
N PRO A 118 -1.11 16.73 -3.87
CA PRO A 118 -1.68 15.72 -2.95
C PRO A 118 -3.05 15.19 -3.37
N LYS A 119 -3.92 16.06 -3.84
CA LYS A 119 -5.26 15.64 -4.23
C LYS A 119 -5.23 14.67 -5.41
N GLU A 120 -4.40 14.97 -6.39
CA GLU A 120 -4.26 14.10 -7.56
C GLU A 120 -3.62 12.78 -7.18
N LEU A 121 -2.64 12.84 -6.28
CA LEU A 121 -1.96 11.64 -5.82
C LEU A 121 -2.95 10.68 -5.18
N MET A 122 -3.82 11.21 -4.31
CA MET A 122 -4.78 10.34 -3.63
C MET A 122 -5.81 9.73 -4.59
N ALA A 123 -6.21 10.50 -5.58
CA ALA A 123 -7.14 9.96 -6.59
C ALA A 123 -6.47 8.82 -7.36
N ARG A 124 -5.21 9.00 -7.71
CA ARG A 124 -4.46 7.98 -8.43
C ARG A 124 -4.27 6.74 -7.58
N VAL A 125 -3.90 6.94 -6.31
CA VAL A 125 -3.72 5.85 -5.37
C VAL A 125 -5.01 5.04 -5.25
N ALA A 126 -6.14 5.71 -5.06
CA ALA A 126 -7.41 5.02 -4.89
C ALA A 126 -7.75 4.18 -6.12
N ALA A 127 -7.49 4.71 -7.30
CA ALA A 127 -7.76 3.98 -8.53
C ALA A 127 -6.88 2.73 -8.63
N LEU A 128 -5.61 2.86 -8.29
CA LEU A 128 -4.68 1.74 -8.35
C LEU A 128 -5.02 0.67 -7.32
N LEU A 129 -5.43 1.10 -6.12
CA LEU A 129 -5.81 0.15 -5.08
C LEU A 129 -7.00 -0.69 -5.52
N SER A 130 -7.99 -0.06 -6.12
CA SER A 130 -9.16 -0.78 -6.60
C SER A 130 -8.80 -1.78 -7.70
N THR A 131 -7.94 -1.37 -8.62
CA THR A 131 -7.50 -2.25 -9.68
C THR A 131 -6.70 -3.43 -9.14
N ALA A 132 -5.79 -3.16 -8.21
CA ALA A 132 -4.96 -4.21 -7.63
C ALA A 132 -5.81 -5.23 -6.89
N LYS A 133 -6.82 -4.77 -6.13
CA LYS A 133 -7.71 -5.67 -5.42
C LYS A 133 -8.49 -6.54 -6.40
N THR A 134 -8.98 -5.95 -7.46
CA THR A 134 -9.75 -6.68 -8.47
C THR A 134 -8.90 -7.72 -9.18
N ASP A 135 -7.66 -7.38 -9.49
CA ASP A 135 -6.77 -8.27 -10.23
C ASP A 135 -6.24 -9.41 -9.41
N ARG A 136 -6.42 -9.35 -8.11
CA ARG A 136 -5.82 -10.30 -7.20
C ARG A 136 -6.55 -11.61 -7.18
N LYS A 137 -7.02 -12.11 -7.94
CA LYS A 137 -7.72 -13.38 -7.91
C LYS A 137 -6.79 -14.59 -7.83
#